data_8c444e98166d10340a88641d79b0bf53
#
_entry.id   8c444e98166d10340a88641d79b0bf53
#
_cell.length_a   1.000
_cell.length_b   1.000
_cell.length_c   1.000
_cell.angle_alpha   90.00
_cell.angle_beta   90.00
_cell.angle_gamma   90.00
#
_symmetry.space_group_name_H-M   'P 1'
#
loop_
_entity.id
_entity.type
_entity.pdbx_description
1 polymer ?
#
loop_
_entity_poly.entity_id
_entity_poly.type
_entity_poly.pdbx_seq_one_letter_code
_entity_poly.pdbx_strand_id
1 'polypeptide(L)' 'MYSIGQVSQMFDLPVSTLRYYDKEGLFNDVQRESGIRKFSDKALESLRMIECLKKSGLEIKDIKQYMAWCQ' A
#
# COMPACT_ATOMS: atom_id res chain seq x y z
N MET A 1 -14.55 -2.67 -1.92
CA MET A 1 -13.47 -1.85 -1.33
C MET A 1 -13.25 -2.22 0.12
N TYR A 2 -12.04 -1.98 0.61
CA TYR A 2 -11.63 -2.43 1.94
C TYR A 2 -11.21 -1.25 2.78
N SER A 3 -11.51 -1.29 4.08
CA SER A 3 -11.03 -0.28 5.01
C SER A 3 -9.56 -0.56 5.36
N ILE A 4 -8.87 0.45 5.90
CA ILE A 4 -7.48 0.27 6.32
C ILE A 4 -7.36 -0.80 7.42
N GLY A 5 -8.35 -0.91 8.29
CA GLY A 5 -8.37 -1.94 9.32
C GLY A 5 -8.49 -3.34 8.73
N GLN A 6 -9.34 -3.51 7.72
CA GLN A 6 -9.47 -4.79 7.03
C GLN A 6 -8.17 -5.18 6.33
N VAL A 7 -7.54 -4.24 5.65
CA VAL A 7 -6.28 -4.49 4.95
C VAL A 7 -5.18 -4.84 5.95
N SER A 8 -5.16 -4.15 7.08
CA SER A 8 -4.21 -4.46 8.16
C SER A 8 -4.31 -5.92 8.60
N GLN A 9 -5.52 -6.42 8.77
CA GLN A 9 -5.74 -7.81 9.16
C GLN A 9 -5.40 -8.79 8.04
N MET A 10 -5.78 -8.45 6.81
CA MET A 10 -5.54 -9.33 5.66
C MET A 10 -4.05 -9.56 5.41
N PHE A 11 -3.22 -8.55 5.66
CA PHE A 11 -1.79 -8.61 5.37
C PHE A 11 -0.93 -8.76 6.62
N ASP A 12 -1.56 -8.80 7.79
CA ASP A 12 -0.87 -8.88 9.07
C ASP A 12 0.15 -7.74 9.23
N LEU A 13 -0.29 -6.54 8.90
CA LEU A 13 0.53 -5.32 8.98
C LEU A 13 -0.13 -4.31 9.91
N PRO A 14 0.65 -3.57 10.70
CA PRO A 14 0.10 -2.48 11.50
C PRO A 14 -0.53 -1.40 10.62
N VAL A 15 -1.59 -0.77 11.11
CA VAL A 15 -2.23 0.35 10.40
C VAL A 15 -1.22 1.48 10.16
N SER A 16 -0.32 1.71 11.10
CA SER A 16 0.72 2.74 10.96
C SER A 16 1.61 2.49 9.75
N THR A 17 1.92 1.22 9.46
CA THR A 17 2.71 0.85 8.28
C THR A 17 1.95 1.19 7.00
N LEU A 18 0.66 0.91 6.96
CA LEU A 18 -0.17 1.21 5.79
C LEU A 18 -0.30 2.72 5.57
N ARG A 19 -0.42 3.49 6.64
CA ARG A 19 -0.44 4.95 6.57
C ARG A 19 0.88 5.49 6.05
N TYR A 20 2.00 4.90 6.47
CA TYR A 20 3.32 5.29 6.01
C TYR A 20 3.45 5.05 4.50
N TYR A 21 3.01 3.90 4.01
CA TYR A 21 3.05 3.59 2.58
C TYR A 21 2.19 4.56 1.78
N ASP A 22 1.01 4.89 2.29
CA ASP A 22 0.12 5.84 1.64
C ASP A 22 0.77 7.23 1.57
N LYS A 23 1.39 7.66 2.66
CA LYS A 23 2.10 8.93 2.72
C LYS A 23 3.25 9.00 1.72
N GLU A 24 3.93 7.88 1.51
CA GLU A 24 5.03 7.79 0.56
C GLU A 24 4.57 7.67 -0.89
N GLY A 25 3.27 7.61 -1.12
CA GLY A 25 2.71 7.55 -2.46
C GLY A 25 2.82 6.20 -3.13
N LEU A 26 2.91 5.12 -2.35
CA LEU A 26 3.04 3.77 -2.90
C LEU A 26 1.72 3.20 -3.39
N PHE A 27 0.59 3.76 -2.94
CA PHE A 27 -0.73 3.33 -3.38
C PHE A 27 -1.28 4.31 -4.40
N ASN A 28 -1.66 3.81 -5.57
CA ASN A 28 -2.16 4.65 -6.65
C ASN A 28 -3.68 4.77 -6.65
N ASP A 29 -4.37 3.96 -5.87
CA ASP A 29 -5.82 3.85 -5.96
C ASP A 29 -6.47 3.75 -4.58
N VAL A 30 -6.00 4.58 -3.66
CA VAL A 30 -6.63 4.73 -2.35
C VAL A 30 -7.56 5.93 -2.43
N GLN A 31 -8.84 5.69 -2.18
CA GLN A 31 -9.86 6.74 -2.16
C GLN A 31 -10.19 7.11 -0.73
N ARG A 32 -10.63 8.34 -0.53
CA ARG A 32 -11.11 8.79 0.77
C ARG A 32 -12.57 9.19 0.65
N GLU A 33 -13.41 8.49 1.37
CA GLU A 33 -14.82 8.82 1.51
C GLU A 33 -15.06 9.31 2.92
N SER A 34 -15.55 10.53 3.06
CA SER A 34 -15.83 11.12 4.38
C SER A 34 -14.63 11.04 5.32
N GLY A 35 -13.42 11.21 4.78
CA GLY A 35 -12.19 11.13 5.55
C GLY A 35 -11.69 9.73 5.83
N ILE A 36 -12.39 8.70 5.38
CA ILE A 36 -12.00 7.30 5.60
C ILE A 36 -11.28 6.77 4.35
N ARG A 37 -10.12 6.14 4.57
CA ARG A 37 -9.37 5.52 3.47
C ARG A 37 -10.05 4.24 3.01
N LYS A 38 -10.26 4.13 1.70
CA LYS A 38 -10.81 2.93 1.07
C LYS A 38 -9.80 2.37 0.08
N PHE A 39 -9.50 1.09 0.22
CA PHE A 39 -8.53 0.41 -0.64
C PHE A 39 -9.27 -0.41 -1.68
N SER A 40 -8.96 -0.17 -2.96
CA SER A 40 -9.49 -0.95 -4.06
C SER A 40 -8.68 -2.24 -4.23
N ASP A 41 -9.15 -3.12 -5.11
CA ASP A 41 -8.41 -4.33 -5.46
C ASP A 41 -7.03 -3.98 -6.04
N LYS A 42 -6.94 -2.89 -6.81
CA LYS A 42 -5.67 -2.41 -7.34
C LYS A 42 -4.70 -2.02 -6.24
N ALA A 43 -5.22 -1.35 -5.21
CA ALA A 43 -4.38 -0.97 -4.07
C ALA A 43 -3.87 -2.20 -3.34
N LEU A 44 -4.67 -3.25 -3.23
CA LEU A 44 -4.24 -4.51 -2.62
C LEU A 44 -3.15 -5.19 -3.44
N GLU A 45 -3.27 -5.17 -4.75
CA GLU A 45 -2.22 -5.70 -5.63
C GLU A 45 -0.91 -4.94 -5.46
N SER A 46 -1.00 -3.62 -5.37
CA SER A 46 0.17 -2.78 -5.10
C SER A 46 0.81 -3.15 -3.77
N LEU A 47 0.00 -3.39 -2.74
CA LEU A 47 0.51 -3.77 -1.43
C LEU A 47 1.22 -5.13 -1.47
N ARG A 48 0.66 -6.10 -2.20
CA ARG A 48 1.30 -7.40 -2.38
C ARG A 48 2.67 -7.25 -3.01
N MET A 49 2.76 -6.41 -4.04
CA MET A 49 4.01 -6.15 -4.72
C MET A 49 5.03 -5.49 -3.78
N ILE A 50 4.58 -4.51 -2.99
CA ILE A 50 5.44 -3.84 -2.02
C ILE A 50 6.03 -4.85 -1.03
N GLU A 51 5.19 -5.72 -0.48
CA GLU A 51 5.64 -6.72 0.48
C GLU A 51 6.62 -7.71 -0.16
N CYS A 52 6.37 -8.10 -1.40
CA CYS A 52 7.26 -8.99 -2.14
C CYS A 52 8.63 -8.35 -2.35
N LEU A 53 8.65 -7.09 -2.75
CA LEU A 53 9.90 -6.37 -3.00
C LEU A 53 10.68 -6.14 -1.71
N LYS A 54 9.99 -5.88 -0.60
CA LYS A 54 10.63 -5.75 0.70
C LYS A 54 11.31 -7.04 1.12
N LYS A 55 10.66 -8.17 0.89
CA LYS A 55 11.24 -9.47 1.20
C LYS A 55 12.49 -9.75 0.37
N SER A 56 12.60 -9.15 -0.80
CA SER A 56 13.77 -9.24 -1.66
C SER A 56 14.91 -8.32 -1.22
N GLY A 57 14.72 -7.54 -0.17
CA GLY A 57 15.75 -6.68 0.38
C GLY A 57 15.73 -5.25 -0.15
N LEU A 58 14.72 -4.87 -0.92
CA LEU A 58 14.63 -3.51 -1.45
C LEU A 58 14.16 -2.52 -0.37
N GLU A 59 14.73 -1.33 -0.42
CA GLU A 59 14.30 -0.25 0.47
C GLU A 59 13.07 0.46 -0.10
N ILE A 60 12.39 1.22 0.74
CA ILE A 60 11.16 1.92 0.34
C ILE A 60 11.42 2.87 -0.83
N LYS A 61 12.55 3.56 -0.85
CA LYS A 61 12.88 4.47 -1.95
C LYS A 61 12.99 3.73 -3.29
N ASP A 62 13.52 2.50 -3.26
CA ASP A 62 13.67 1.68 -4.46
C ASP A 62 12.31 1.15 -4.91
N ILE A 63 11.48 0.74 -3.97
CA ILE A 63 10.12 0.27 -4.26
C ILE A 63 9.30 1.41 -4.86
N LYS A 64 9.42 2.60 -4.31
CA LYS A 64 8.72 3.79 -4.78
C LYS A 64 9.07 4.07 -6.23
N GLN A 65 10.34 4.01 -6.58
CA GLN A 65 10.80 4.23 -7.94
C GLN A 65 10.29 3.15 -8.88
N TYR A 66 10.34 1.90 -8.45
CA TYR A 66 9.82 0.78 -9.22
C TYR A 66 8.33 0.95 -9.52
N MET A 67 7.56 1.30 -8.51
CA MET A 67 6.12 1.50 -8.65
C MET A 67 5.80 2.65 -9.61
N ALA A 68 6.60 3.70 -9.60
CA ALA A 68 6.43 4.82 -10.50
C ALA A 68 6.67 4.40 -11.97
N TRP A 69 7.60 3.49 -12.20
CA TRP A 69 7.89 3.00 -13.55
C TRP A 69 6.81 2.07 -14.09
N CYS A 70 6.07 1.41 -13.20
CA CYS A 70 5.03 0.45 -13.59
C CYS A 70 3.68 1.09 -13.89
N GLN A 71 3.59 2.39 -13.81
CA GLN A 71 2.34 3.10 -14.10
C GLN A 71 2.14 3.39 -15.57
#